data_e2e797e611ef7daa781aa94de2a38ca2
#
_entry.id   e2e797e611ef7daa781aa94de2a38ca2
#
_cell.length_a   1.000
_cell.length_b   1.000
_cell.length_c   1.000
_cell.angle_alpha   90.00
_cell.angle_beta   90.00
_cell.angle_gamma   90.00
#
_symmetry.space_group_name_H-M   'P 1'
#
loop_
_entity.id
_entity.type
_entity.pdbx_description
1 polymer ?
#
loop_
_entity_poly.entity_id
_entity_poly.type
_entity_poly.pdbx_seq_one_letter_code
_entity_poly.pdbx_strand_id
1 'polypeptide(L)'
;MLMVNYHNRIFRTVSNSENGETSSETEFHYKQIGNIVFAEYFGGSIKYGHLLGLVSEYGTIEMKYHQVNIQGEIMTGTCESIPEILDNGKIRLHESWQWTSGDLSKGKSIVDEQ
;
A
#
# COMPACT_ATOMS: atom_id res chain seq x y z
N MET A 1 -4.84 -22.93 3.91
CA MET A 1 -4.29 -21.88 3.00
C MET A 1 -5.28 -20.73 2.92
N LEU A 2 -4.79 -19.52 3.12
CA LEU A 2 -5.63 -18.32 3.00
C LEU A 2 -5.49 -17.77 1.59
N MET A 3 -6.58 -17.78 0.83
CA MET A 3 -6.63 -17.17 -0.49
C MET A 3 -7.22 -15.77 -0.34
N VAL A 4 -6.43 -14.76 -0.67
CA VAL A 4 -6.88 -13.36 -0.62
C VAL A 4 -6.92 -12.79 -2.02
N ASN A 5 -8.06 -12.23 -2.39
CA ASN A 5 -8.25 -11.56 -3.66
C ASN A 5 -8.37 -10.06 -3.43
N TYR A 6 -7.40 -9.32 -3.93
CA TYR A 6 -7.36 -7.86 -3.79
C TYR A 6 -8.02 -7.13 -4.96
N HIS A 7 -8.52 -7.86 -5.95
CA HIS A 7 -9.03 -7.24 -7.18
C HIS A 7 -10.26 -6.37 -6.92
N ASN A 8 -10.23 -5.14 -7.44
CA ASN A 8 -11.30 -4.16 -7.33
C ASN A 8 -11.61 -3.75 -5.88
N ARG A 9 -10.62 -3.80 -5.01
CA ARG A 9 -10.76 -3.30 -3.64
C ARG A 9 -10.11 -1.94 -3.51
N ILE A 10 -10.72 -1.08 -2.72
CA ILE A 10 -10.23 0.27 -2.44
C ILE A 10 -9.80 0.32 -0.98
N PHE A 11 -8.59 0.82 -0.74
CA PHE A 11 -8.03 0.96 0.60
C PHE A 11 -7.73 2.42 0.91
N ARG A 12 -7.76 2.78 2.19
CA ARG A 12 -7.29 4.07 2.70
C ARG A 12 -6.34 3.85 3.86
N THR A 13 -5.34 4.71 3.97
CA THR A 13 -4.42 4.68 5.11
C THR A 13 -5.17 5.12 6.37
N VAL A 14 -5.07 4.33 7.45
CA VAL A 14 -5.65 4.67 8.74
C VAL A 14 -4.58 5.06 9.76
N SER A 15 -3.33 4.65 9.57
CA SER A 15 -2.19 5.12 10.35
C SER A 15 -0.90 5.03 9.55
N ASN A 16 0.05 5.90 9.84
CA ASN A 16 1.35 5.90 9.19
C ASN A 16 2.41 6.50 10.11
N SER A 17 3.65 6.05 9.96
CA SER A 17 4.80 6.68 10.62
C SER A 17 4.95 8.13 10.14
N GLU A 18 5.53 9.00 10.97
CA GLU A 18 5.68 10.43 10.64
C GLU A 18 6.48 10.68 9.37
N ASN A 19 7.42 9.79 9.05
CA ASN A 19 8.25 9.90 7.84
C ASN A 19 7.58 9.31 6.60
N GLY A 20 6.33 8.85 6.71
CA GLY A 20 5.53 8.39 5.56
C GLY A 20 4.79 9.56 4.90
N GLU A 21 4.35 9.36 3.66
CA GLU A 21 3.65 10.40 2.90
C GLU A 21 2.15 10.13 2.74
N THR A 22 1.69 8.88 2.93
CA THR A 22 0.26 8.58 2.81
C THR A 22 -0.48 8.93 4.08
N SER A 23 -1.76 9.25 3.95
CA SER A 23 -2.64 9.63 5.05
C SER A 23 -4.04 9.08 4.83
N SER A 24 -4.97 9.41 5.72
CA SER A 24 -6.37 9.02 5.57
C SER A 24 -7.03 9.59 4.32
N GLU A 25 -6.40 10.57 3.68
CA GLU A 25 -6.86 11.13 2.42
C GLU A 25 -6.34 10.36 1.20
N THR A 26 -5.39 9.43 1.40
CA THR A 26 -4.80 8.66 0.31
C THR A 26 -5.65 7.41 0.04
N GLU A 27 -6.08 7.26 -1.21
CA GLU A 27 -6.95 6.19 -1.65
C GLU A 27 -6.21 5.29 -2.64
N PHE A 28 -6.23 3.98 -2.38
CA PHE A 28 -5.52 2.97 -3.17
C PHE A 28 -6.54 2.11 -3.91
N HIS A 29 -6.43 2.05 -5.23
CA HIS A 29 -7.30 1.25 -6.09
C HIS A 29 -6.58 -0.01 -6.52
N TYR A 30 -6.83 -1.11 -5.85
CA TYR A 30 -6.13 -2.38 -6.08
C TYR A 30 -6.73 -3.18 -7.21
N LYS A 31 -5.85 -3.78 -8.01
CA LYS A 31 -6.18 -4.76 -9.05
C LYS A 31 -5.29 -5.97 -8.87
N GLN A 32 -5.75 -7.13 -9.34
CA GLN A 32 -4.97 -8.36 -9.24
C GLN A 32 -5.19 -9.22 -10.48
N ILE A 33 -4.11 -9.76 -11.01
CA ILE A 33 -4.10 -10.72 -12.12
C ILE A 33 -3.21 -11.88 -11.68
N GLY A 34 -3.83 -13.05 -11.41
CA GLY A 34 -3.06 -14.17 -10.85
C GLY A 34 -2.48 -13.80 -9.50
N ASN A 35 -1.16 -13.91 -9.35
CA ASN A 35 -0.45 -13.51 -8.13
C ASN A 35 0.18 -12.12 -8.24
N ILE A 36 -0.14 -11.36 -9.29
CA ILE A 36 0.37 -10.00 -9.48
C ILE A 36 -0.69 -9.02 -8.98
N VAL A 37 -0.31 -8.16 -8.05
CA VAL A 37 -1.16 -7.07 -7.57
C VAL A 37 -0.53 -5.74 -7.98
N PHE A 38 -1.38 -4.78 -8.33
CA PHE A 38 -0.96 -3.43 -8.65
C PHE A 38 -2.03 -2.45 -8.24
N ALA A 39 -1.65 -1.22 -7.99
CA ALA A 39 -2.60 -0.19 -7.58
C ALA A 39 -2.11 1.19 -7.99
N GLU A 40 -3.07 2.03 -8.37
CA GLU A 40 -2.87 3.46 -8.44
C GLU A 40 -3.36 4.07 -7.14
N TYR A 41 -2.68 5.09 -6.63
CA TYR A 41 -3.12 5.77 -5.42
C TYR A 41 -2.82 7.26 -5.47
N PHE A 42 -3.66 8.02 -4.76
CA PHE A 42 -3.61 9.48 -4.79
C PHE A 42 -4.37 10.04 -3.59
N GLY A 43 -4.13 11.29 -3.29
CA GLY A 43 -4.80 12.03 -2.22
C GLY A 43 -3.86 12.44 -1.10
N GLY A 44 -4.21 13.52 -0.41
CA GLY A 44 -3.36 14.11 0.62
C GLY A 44 -2.05 14.62 0.03
N SER A 45 -0.93 14.17 0.56
CA SER A 45 0.41 14.55 0.07
C SER A 45 0.84 13.83 -1.21
N ILE A 46 0.01 12.93 -1.74
CA ILE A 46 0.32 12.14 -2.93
C ILE A 46 -0.45 12.70 -4.11
N LYS A 47 0.26 13.20 -5.12
CA LYS A 47 -0.36 13.59 -6.39
C LYS A 47 -0.75 12.36 -7.20
N TYR A 48 0.18 11.40 -7.30
CA TYR A 48 -0.05 10.15 -8.02
C TYR A 48 0.98 9.13 -7.57
N GLY A 49 0.54 7.93 -7.29
CA GLY A 49 1.40 6.81 -6.94
C GLY A 49 0.98 5.53 -7.64
N HIS A 50 1.92 4.62 -7.74
CA HIS A 50 1.70 3.31 -8.35
C HIS A 50 2.52 2.28 -7.60
N LEU A 51 1.91 1.14 -7.31
CA LEU A 51 2.60 0.01 -6.71
C LEU A 51 2.41 -1.24 -7.56
N LEU A 52 3.40 -2.12 -7.49
CA LEU A 52 3.39 -3.42 -8.17
C LEU A 52 3.98 -4.44 -7.21
N GLY A 53 3.31 -5.57 -7.03
CA GLY A 53 3.75 -6.58 -6.09
C GLY A 53 3.32 -7.98 -6.45
N LEU A 54 3.84 -8.92 -5.66
CA LEU A 54 3.50 -10.34 -5.75
C LEU A 54 2.78 -10.74 -4.48
N VAL A 55 1.71 -11.52 -4.66
CA VAL A 55 0.89 -12.03 -3.56
C VAL A 55 1.27 -13.48 -3.29
N SER A 56 1.59 -13.80 -2.03
CA SER A 56 1.84 -15.18 -1.61
C SER A 56 0.52 -15.95 -1.46
N GLU A 57 0.63 -17.26 -1.27
CA GLU A 57 -0.54 -18.10 -1.00
C GLU A 57 -1.27 -17.73 0.31
N TYR A 58 -0.58 -17.03 1.21
CA TYR A 58 -1.17 -16.54 2.46
C TYR A 58 -1.70 -15.11 2.38
N GLY A 59 -1.62 -14.50 1.19
CA GLY A 59 -2.11 -13.14 0.99
C GLY A 59 -1.12 -12.03 1.31
N THR A 60 0.10 -12.37 1.74
CA THR A 60 1.15 -11.38 1.98
C THR A 60 1.61 -10.80 0.65
N ILE A 61 1.77 -9.48 0.60
CA ILE A 61 2.21 -8.79 -0.62
C ILE A 61 3.63 -8.27 -0.42
N GLU A 62 4.52 -8.62 -1.35
CA GLU A 62 5.83 -7.96 -1.47
C GLU A 62 5.75 -7.03 -2.66
N MET A 63 5.94 -5.73 -2.43
CA MET A 63 5.73 -4.73 -3.47
C MET A 63 6.85 -3.70 -3.53
N LYS A 64 6.93 -3.05 -4.69
CA LYS A 64 7.69 -1.83 -4.89
C LYS A 64 6.73 -0.74 -5.29
N TYR A 65 7.00 0.49 -4.86
CA TYR A 65 6.13 1.61 -5.18
C TYR A 65 6.95 2.84 -5.56
N HIS A 66 6.31 3.70 -6.33
CA HIS A 66 6.84 5.01 -6.69
C HIS A 66 5.68 6.00 -6.72
N GLN A 67 5.96 7.23 -6.31
CA GLN A 67 4.93 8.24 -6.18
C GLN A 67 5.50 9.63 -6.41
N VAL A 68 4.65 10.53 -6.88
CA VAL A 68 4.95 11.95 -6.96
C VAL A 68 4.18 12.63 -5.83
N ASN A 69 4.90 13.33 -4.95
CA ASN A 69 4.26 14.06 -3.86
C ASN A 69 3.86 15.48 -4.30
N ILE A 70 3.18 16.20 -3.41
CA ILE A 70 2.69 17.55 -3.72
C ILE A 70 3.81 18.57 -3.91
N GLN A 71 5.04 18.28 -3.48
CA GLN A 71 6.22 19.10 -3.74
C GLN A 71 6.81 18.80 -5.13
N GLY A 72 6.27 17.83 -5.88
CA GLY A 72 6.76 17.46 -7.19
C GLY A 72 7.96 16.52 -7.15
N GLU A 73 8.24 15.89 -6.02
CA GLU A 73 9.34 14.95 -5.87
C GLU A 73 8.89 13.53 -6.19
N ILE A 74 9.73 12.76 -6.86
CA ILE A 74 9.49 11.33 -7.09
C ILE A 74 10.13 10.55 -5.94
N MET A 75 9.31 9.84 -5.19
CA MET A 75 9.73 9.00 -4.09
C MET A 75 9.52 7.54 -4.44
N THR A 76 10.47 6.69 -4.05
CA THR A 76 10.39 5.25 -4.32
C THR A 76 10.62 4.46 -3.04
N GLY A 77 10.05 3.25 -2.99
CA GLY A 77 10.20 2.41 -1.82
C GLY A 77 9.77 0.96 -2.05
N THR A 78 10.00 0.17 -1.02
CA THR A 78 9.54 -1.22 -0.95
C THR A 78 8.63 -1.39 0.25
N CYS A 79 7.72 -2.36 0.19
CA CYS A 79 6.78 -2.61 1.27
C CYS A 79 6.41 -4.09 1.33
N GLU A 80 6.26 -4.59 2.55
CA GLU A 80 5.61 -5.88 2.80
C GLU A 80 4.28 -5.60 3.48
N SER A 81 3.19 -6.13 2.92
CA SER A 81 1.84 -5.99 3.47
C SER A 81 1.33 -7.34 3.94
N ILE A 82 0.92 -7.42 5.20
CA ILE A 82 0.38 -8.64 5.79
C ILE A 82 -1.12 -8.42 6.03
N PRO A 83 -1.99 -9.27 5.45
CA PRO A 83 -3.43 -9.07 5.59
C PRO A 83 -3.98 -9.59 6.90
N GLU A 84 -4.96 -8.88 7.41
CA GLU A 84 -5.83 -9.32 8.50
C GLU A 84 -7.27 -9.21 7.98
N ILE A 85 -8.04 -10.29 8.11
CA ILE A 85 -9.46 -10.28 7.75
C ILE A 85 -10.24 -9.83 8.96
N LEU A 86 -10.91 -8.69 8.85
CA LEU A 86 -11.71 -8.13 9.93
C LEU A 86 -13.04 -8.86 10.08
N ASP A 87 -13.72 -8.65 11.21
CA ASP A 87 -15.00 -9.30 11.52
C ASP A 87 -16.07 -9.03 10.46
N ASN A 88 -16.02 -7.88 9.80
CA ASN A 88 -16.96 -7.52 8.73
C ASN A 88 -16.57 -8.08 7.36
N GLY A 89 -15.51 -8.89 7.28
CA GLY A 89 -15.01 -9.49 6.04
C GLY A 89 -14.08 -8.60 5.24
N LYS A 90 -13.88 -7.34 5.64
CA LYS A 90 -12.94 -6.43 4.96
C LYS A 90 -11.51 -6.74 5.36
N ILE A 91 -10.58 -6.28 4.53
CA ILE A 91 -9.16 -6.55 4.71
C ILE A 91 -8.49 -5.34 5.33
N ARG A 92 -7.66 -5.58 6.34
CA ARG A 92 -6.71 -4.61 6.88
C ARG A 92 -5.32 -5.07 6.49
N LEU A 93 -4.52 -4.18 5.92
CA LEU A 93 -3.13 -4.48 5.58
C LEU A 93 -2.20 -3.81 6.59
N HIS A 94 -1.38 -4.64 7.24
CA HIS A 94 -0.31 -4.19 8.13
C HIS A 94 0.96 -4.08 7.30
N GLU A 95 1.48 -2.88 7.13
CA GLU A 95 2.55 -2.58 6.19
C GLU A 95 3.85 -2.23 6.89
N SER A 96 4.95 -2.80 6.41
CA SER A 96 6.30 -2.42 6.79
C SER A 96 7.00 -1.96 5.52
N TRP A 97 7.42 -0.70 5.48
CA TRP A 97 7.97 -0.12 4.27
C TRP A 97 9.33 0.53 4.52
N GLN A 98 10.08 0.70 3.43
CA GLN A 98 11.36 1.39 3.45
C GLN A 98 11.49 2.25 2.20
N TRP A 99 11.86 3.50 2.39
CA TRP A 99 12.22 4.38 1.29
C TRP A 99 13.49 3.86 0.61
N THR A 100 13.50 3.86 -0.72
CA THR A 100 14.69 3.60 -1.53
C THR A 100 15.20 4.88 -2.20
N SER A 101 14.59 6.01 -1.85
CA SER A 101 14.99 7.36 -2.20
C SER A 101 15.02 8.21 -0.94
N GLY A 102 15.53 9.44 -1.05
CA GLY A 102 15.60 10.36 0.09
C GLY A 102 16.53 9.84 1.18
N ASP A 103 16.03 9.78 2.42
CA ASP A 103 16.84 9.42 3.60
C ASP A 103 16.95 7.90 3.83
N LEU A 104 16.31 7.09 2.99
CA LEU A 104 16.31 5.62 3.08
C LEU A 104 15.71 5.07 4.38
N SER A 105 14.91 5.86 5.08
CA SER A 105 14.33 5.47 6.36
C SER A 105 13.21 4.44 6.21
N LYS A 106 12.88 3.78 7.31
CA LYS A 106 11.83 2.76 7.40
C LYS A 106 10.64 3.30 8.16
N GLY A 107 9.49 2.69 7.93
CA GLY A 107 8.28 3.01 8.67
C GLY A 107 7.25 1.90 8.61
N LYS A 108 6.13 2.16 9.25
CA LYS A 108 4.99 1.24 9.28
C LYS A 108 3.71 2.02 9.03
N SER A 109 2.76 1.35 8.40
CA SER A 109 1.45 1.91 8.14
C SER A 109 0.37 0.84 8.22
N ILE A 110 -0.86 1.27 8.31
CA ILE A 110 -2.04 0.39 8.23
C ILE A 110 -2.97 1.02 7.20
N VAL A 111 -3.43 0.19 6.27
CA VAL A 111 -4.47 0.60 5.33
C VAL A 111 -5.66 -0.34 5.48
N ASP A 112 -6.86 0.22 5.46
CA ASP A 112 -8.10 -0.52 5.60
C ASP A 112 -8.91 -0.46 4.31
N GLU A 113 -9.51 -1.60 3.96
CA GLU A 113 -10.46 -1.67 2.87
C GLU A 113 -11.71 -0.85 3.19
N GLN A 114 -12.17 -0.12 2.19
CA GLN A 114 -13.35 0.76 2.28
C GLN A 114 -14.65 0.05 1.92
#